data_0d92c35a62b1fc6f0a3197cba6f745c0
#
_entry.id   0d92c35a62b1fc6f0a3197cba6f745c0
#
_cell.length_a   1.000
_cell.length_b   1.000
_cell.length_c   1.000
_cell.angle_alpha   90.00
_cell.angle_beta   90.00
_cell.angle_gamma   90.00
#
_symmetry.space_group_name_H-M   'P 1'
#
loop_
_entity.id
_entity.type
_entity.pdbx_description
1 polymer ?
#
loop_
_entity_poly.entity_id
_entity_poly.type
_entity_poly.pdbx_seq_one_letter_code
_entity_poly.pdbx_strand_id
1 'polypeptide(L)'
;MRKKVSIIGAGNVGSTAAHWIMAKELADVALIDVVEGVPQGKALDLNQAQPIERSDVHIQGSNTYEISANSDVVIITAGLPRKPGMSRDDLLHTNYKIMSDVISKVVAYSPESVLIVVSNPLDAMAQAAYKLSGFNRQRVIGMAGVLDSGRFKAFLAQELNVSVHNMSCMVLGGHGDTMVPLISYTTVAGIPITELLPKERIDAIVQRTRDGGAEIVKYLKTGSAYYAPSAAAVEMAEAILKDKKKILPCAAYLDGEYGISGYFIGVPCKLGAAGLEQIVEVELTPEEDAALKKSAAAVKELCDVIGV
;
A
#
# COMPACT_ATOMS: atom_id res chain seq x y z
N MET A 1 26.02 -8.03 1.99
CA MET A 1 25.59 -6.97 1.05
C MET A 1 24.37 -6.31 1.70
N ARG A 2 24.23 -4.97 1.65
CA ARG A 2 23.05 -4.27 2.18
C ARG A 2 21.84 -4.65 1.33
N LYS A 3 20.65 -4.74 1.93
CA LYS A 3 19.40 -4.96 1.21
C LYS A 3 19.13 -3.79 0.24
N LYS A 4 18.39 -4.04 -0.84
CA LYS A 4 18.05 -3.03 -1.85
C LYS A 4 16.54 -2.94 -2.05
N VAL A 5 16.03 -1.72 -2.08
CA VAL A 5 14.65 -1.40 -2.44
C VAL A 5 14.64 -0.59 -3.73
N SER A 6 13.95 -1.06 -4.75
CA SER A 6 13.62 -0.23 -5.91
C SER A 6 12.26 0.43 -5.74
N ILE A 7 12.18 1.70 -6.10
CA ILE A 7 10.94 2.48 -6.10
C ILE A 7 10.66 2.93 -7.53
N ILE A 8 9.57 2.43 -8.09
CA ILE A 8 9.15 2.76 -9.45
C ILE A 8 8.08 3.86 -9.37
N GLY A 9 8.47 5.04 -9.80
CA GLY A 9 7.73 6.29 -9.66
C GLY A 9 8.40 7.21 -8.64
N ALA A 10 9.07 8.27 -9.10
CA ALA A 10 9.70 9.28 -8.25
C ALA A 10 8.79 10.49 -7.96
N GLY A 11 7.46 10.28 -8.03
CA GLY A 11 6.47 11.27 -7.59
C GLY A 11 6.53 11.51 -6.08
N ASN A 12 5.52 12.20 -5.54
CA ASN A 12 5.50 12.53 -4.10
C ASN A 12 5.52 11.29 -3.21
N VAL A 13 4.74 10.25 -3.54
CA VAL A 13 4.69 9.00 -2.76
C VAL A 13 6.04 8.29 -2.80
N GLY A 14 6.61 8.07 -4.00
CA GLY A 14 7.86 7.31 -4.14
C GLY A 14 9.05 8.02 -3.52
N SER A 15 9.20 9.33 -3.71
CA SER A 15 10.29 10.09 -3.08
C SER A 15 10.18 10.18 -1.57
N THR A 16 8.95 10.28 -1.04
CA THR A 16 8.74 10.22 0.42
C THR A 16 9.02 8.82 0.97
N ALA A 17 8.71 7.75 0.22
CA ALA A 17 9.11 6.39 0.61
C ALA A 17 10.65 6.23 0.63
N ALA A 18 11.35 6.77 -0.37
CA ALA A 18 12.82 6.80 -0.39
C ALA A 18 13.39 7.54 0.84
N HIS A 19 12.79 8.68 1.21
CA HIS A 19 13.16 9.40 2.42
C HIS A 19 12.98 8.55 3.69
N TRP A 20 11.84 7.88 3.86
CA TRP A 20 11.61 7.03 5.04
C TRP A 20 12.56 5.82 5.09
N ILE A 21 12.88 5.22 3.94
CA ILE A 21 13.86 4.11 3.86
C ILE A 21 15.24 4.61 4.28
N MET A 22 15.65 5.79 3.80
CA MET A 22 16.90 6.44 4.15
C MET A 22 16.97 6.77 5.65
N ALA A 23 15.99 7.50 6.17
CA ALA A 23 15.95 7.93 7.57
C ALA A 23 15.92 6.76 8.58
N LYS A 24 15.40 5.61 8.16
CA LYS A 24 15.39 4.38 8.96
C LYS A 24 16.56 3.44 8.67
N GLU A 25 17.45 3.79 7.77
CA GLU A 25 18.57 2.96 7.29
C GLU A 25 18.17 1.53 6.90
N LEU A 26 17.03 1.36 6.21
CA LEU A 26 16.50 0.02 5.95
C LEU A 26 17.26 -0.69 4.82
N ALA A 27 17.59 0.03 3.74
CA ALA A 27 18.14 -0.54 2.52
C ALA A 27 18.76 0.54 1.62
N ASP A 28 19.58 0.14 0.66
CA ASP A 28 19.94 0.97 -0.47
C ASP A 28 18.71 1.21 -1.36
N VAL A 29 18.63 2.37 -2.02
CA VAL A 29 17.45 2.78 -2.80
C VAL A 29 17.80 3.02 -4.26
N ALA A 30 17.10 2.34 -5.16
CA ALA A 30 17.05 2.66 -6.58
C ALA A 30 15.73 3.39 -6.89
N LEU A 31 15.79 4.70 -7.14
CA LEU A 31 14.63 5.54 -7.45
C LEU A 31 14.50 5.71 -8.97
N ILE A 32 13.40 5.25 -9.54
CA ILE A 32 13.21 5.20 -10.99
C ILE A 32 11.95 5.97 -11.39
N ASP A 33 12.08 6.81 -12.43
CA ASP A 33 10.96 7.52 -13.04
C ASP A 33 11.22 7.76 -14.52
N VAL A 34 10.16 7.87 -15.31
CA VAL A 34 10.24 8.18 -16.75
C VAL A 34 10.55 9.64 -17.03
N VAL A 35 10.30 10.54 -16.07
CA VAL A 35 10.55 11.98 -16.22
C VAL A 35 12.04 12.26 -16.02
N GLU A 36 12.67 12.72 -17.08
CA GLU A 36 14.12 13.00 -17.09
C GLU A 36 14.52 13.97 -15.99
N GLY A 37 15.60 13.65 -15.29
CA GLY A 37 16.18 14.47 -14.22
C GLY A 37 15.46 14.37 -12.87
N VAL A 38 14.18 13.98 -12.83
CA VAL A 38 13.40 13.92 -11.58
C VAL A 38 13.97 12.91 -10.58
N PRO A 39 14.20 11.63 -10.94
CA PRO A 39 14.73 10.68 -9.98
C PRO A 39 16.18 11.03 -9.56
N GLN A 40 16.99 11.54 -10.47
CA GLN A 40 18.37 11.94 -10.20
C GLN A 40 18.41 13.12 -9.21
N GLY A 41 17.62 14.19 -9.47
CA GLY A 41 17.55 15.37 -8.61
C GLY A 41 17.10 14.99 -7.18
N LYS A 42 16.05 14.18 -7.06
CA LYS A 42 15.56 13.74 -5.74
C LYS A 42 16.52 12.80 -5.01
N ALA A 43 17.19 11.89 -5.73
CA ALA A 43 18.24 11.07 -5.14
C ALA A 43 19.43 11.90 -4.64
N LEU A 44 19.83 12.92 -5.41
CA LEU A 44 20.91 13.83 -5.00
C LEU A 44 20.56 14.63 -3.75
N ASP A 45 19.33 15.15 -3.68
CA ASP A 45 18.84 15.91 -2.51
C ASP A 45 18.78 15.00 -1.25
N LEU A 46 18.27 13.77 -1.38
CA LEU A 46 18.28 12.79 -0.28
C LEU A 46 19.71 12.42 0.15
N ASN A 47 20.65 12.25 -0.78
CA ASN A 47 22.06 12.00 -0.45
C ASN A 47 22.69 13.17 0.31
N GLN A 48 22.26 14.40 0.04
CA GLN A 48 22.71 15.59 0.79
C GLN A 48 22.08 15.69 2.18
N ALA A 49 20.92 15.11 2.41
CA ALA A 49 20.28 15.00 3.73
C ALA A 49 20.95 13.94 4.64
N GLN A 50 21.58 12.91 4.06
CA GLN A 50 22.18 11.78 4.81
C GLN A 50 23.18 12.21 5.90
N PRO A 51 24.13 13.15 5.69
CA PRO A 51 25.06 13.56 6.74
C PRO A 51 24.35 14.19 7.94
N ILE A 52 23.19 14.80 7.73
CA ILE A 52 22.36 15.41 8.78
C ILE A 52 21.58 14.35 9.52
N GLU A 53 20.95 13.42 8.79
CA GLU A 53 20.17 12.30 9.31
C GLU A 53 21.04 11.15 9.84
N ARG A 54 22.35 11.18 9.59
CA ARG A 54 23.33 10.15 10.00
C ARG A 54 23.00 8.78 9.39
N SER A 55 22.67 8.76 8.10
CA SER A 55 22.36 7.56 7.33
C SER A 55 23.45 7.30 6.30
N ASP A 56 23.81 6.03 6.10
CA ASP A 56 24.85 5.59 5.15
C ASP A 56 24.29 4.70 4.02
N VAL A 57 22.99 4.80 3.72
CA VAL A 57 22.41 4.05 2.60
C VAL A 57 22.81 4.67 1.26
N HIS A 58 22.96 3.85 0.22
CA HIS A 58 23.21 4.35 -1.13
C HIS A 58 21.90 4.65 -1.83
N ILE A 59 21.72 5.90 -2.33
CA ILE A 59 20.51 6.30 -3.07
C ILE A 59 20.92 6.71 -4.48
N GLN A 60 20.35 6.04 -5.47
CA GLN A 60 20.59 6.34 -6.88
C GLN A 60 19.28 6.60 -7.61
N GLY A 61 19.25 7.64 -8.46
CA GLY A 61 18.14 7.96 -9.34
C GLY A 61 18.45 7.64 -10.79
N SER A 62 17.50 7.07 -11.54
CA SER A 62 17.66 6.75 -12.95
C SER A 62 16.34 6.84 -13.72
N ASN A 63 16.44 7.09 -15.03
CA ASN A 63 15.31 6.95 -15.95
C ASN A 63 15.25 5.54 -16.59
N THR A 64 16.21 4.68 -16.26
CA THR A 64 16.28 3.30 -16.74
C THR A 64 16.33 2.32 -15.57
N TYR A 65 16.11 1.03 -15.85
CA TYR A 65 15.86 0.03 -14.80
C TYR A 65 17.12 -0.75 -14.35
N GLU A 66 18.28 -0.54 -14.97
CA GLU A 66 19.51 -1.28 -14.65
C GLU A 66 19.91 -1.17 -13.19
N ILE A 67 19.67 0.01 -12.58
CA ILE A 67 19.97 0.24 -11.16
C ILE A 67 19.07 -0.57 -10.22
N SER A 68 17.92 -1.05 -10.70
CA SER A 68 17.01 -1.90 -9.93
C SER A 68 17.45 -3.35 -9.83
N ALA A 69 18.47 -3.76 -10.57
CA ALA A 69 18.87 -5.15 -10.64
C ALA A 69 19.10 -5.78 -9.25
N ASN A 70 18.53 -6.98 -9.04
CA ASN A 70 18.62 -7.75 -7.80
C ASN A 70 18.07 -7.01 -6.56
N SER A 71 16.97 -6.28 -6.70
CA SER A 71 16.28 -5.70 -5.54
C SER A 71 15.57 -6.77 -4.72
N ASP A 72 15.62 -6.63 -3.38
CA ASP A 72 14.87 -7.49 -2.45
C ASP A 72 13.37 -7.14 -2.46
N VAL A 73 13.05 -5.85 -2.54
CA VAL A 73 11.68 -5.34 -2.58
C VAL A 73 11.56 -4.30 -3.69
N VAL A 74 10.46 -4.33 -4.43
CA VAL A 74 10.11 -3.31 -5.40
C VAL A 74 8.78 -2.65 -5.02
N ILE A 75 8.81 -1.35 -4.73
CA ILE A 75 7.62 -0.53 -4.44
C ILE A 75 7.18 0.15 -5.72
N ILE A 76 5.95 -0.12 -6.17
CA ILE A 76 5.42 0.41 -7.43
C ILE A 76 4.41 1.51 -7.11
N THR A 77 4.83 2.77 -7.30
CA THR A 77 3.98 3.96 -7.13
C THR A 77 3.65 4.61 -8.48
N ALA A 78 4.19 4.05 -9.57
CA ALA A 78 3.98 4.56 -10.92
C ALA A 78 2.50 4.46 -11.32
N GLY A 79 1.96 5.55 -11.83
CA GLY A 79 0.57 5.66 -12.25
C GLY A 79 0.14 7.12 -12.35
N LEU A 80 -0.94 7.37 -13.07
CA LEU A 80 -1.53 8.69 -13.17
C LEU A 80 -2.65 8.86 -12.15
N PRO A 81 -2.75 10.03 -11.49
CA PRO A 81 -3.93 10.38 -10.71
C PRO A 81 -5.10 10.69 -11.67
N ARG A 82 -6.33 10.52 -11.18
CA ARG A 82 -7.52 10.88 -11.94
C ARG A 82 -7.50 12.37 -12.31
N LYS A 83 -7.63 12.68 -13.60
CA LYS A 83 -7.70 14.06 -14.11
C LYS A 83 -9.18 14.48 -14.27
N PRO A 84 -9.49 15.78 -14.21
CA PRO A 84 -10.81 16.28 -14.56
C PRO A 84 -11.24 15.80 -15.95
N GLY A 85 -12.46 15.30 -16.08
CA GLY A 85 -13.00 14.76 -17.34
C GLY A 85 -12.60 13.32 -17.67
N MET A 86 -11.71 12.69 -16.91
CA MET A 86 -11.34 11.27 -17.08
C MET A 86 -12.37 10.37 -16.38
N SER A 87 -12.89 9.38 -17.11
CA SER A 87 -13.74 8.34 -16.52
C SER A 87 -12.93 7.42 -15.58
N ARG A 88 -13.63 6.60 -14.79
CA ARG A 88 -12.97 5.58 -13.95
C ARG A 88 -12.28 4.52 -14.82
N ASP A 89 -12.91 4.13 -15.90
CA ASP A 89 -12.40 3.10 -16.81
C ASP A 89 -11.19 3.61 -17.60
N ASP A 90 -11.19 4.88 -18.07
CA ASP A 90 -10.03 5.49 -18.72
C ASP A 90 -8.80 5.49 -17.81
N LEU A 91 -8.99 5.81 -16.51
CA LEU A 91 -7.92 5.77 -15.53
C LEU A 91 -7.41 4.35 -15.35
N LEU A 92 -8.31 3.39 -15.21
CA LEU A 92 -8.00 1.98 -15.01
C LEU A 92 -7.19 1.42 -16.20
N HIS A 93 -7.64 1.63 -17.44
CA HIS A 93 -6.91 1.20 -18.64
C HIS A 93 -5.55 1.89 -18.79
N THR A 94 -5.47 3.19 -18.46
CA THR A 94 -4.20 3.92 -18.53
C THR A 94 -3.20 3.36 -17.53
N ASN A 95 -3.61 3.16 -16.28
CA ASN A 95 -2.74 2.63 -15.24
C ASN A 95 -2.39 1.15 -15.46
N TYR A 96 -3.28 0.37 -16.07
CA TYR A 96 -2.97 -0.99 -16.50
C TYR A 96 -1.83 -1.04 -17.54
N LYS A 97 -1.85 -0.13 -18.54
CA LYS A 97 -0.75 -0.03 -19.53
C LYS A 97 0.57 0.35 -18.87
N ILE A 98 0.54 1.30 -17.93
CA ILE A 98 1.73 1.68 -17.15
C ILE A 98 2.23 0.49 -16.33
N MET A 99 1.33 -0.23 -15.64
CA MET A 99 1.69 -1.42 -14.86
C MET A 99 2.31 -2.51 -15.74
N SER A 100 1.78 -2.74 -16.95
CA SER A 100 2.33 -3.72 -17.90
C SER A 100 3.77 -3.39 -18.30
N ASP A 101 4.05 -2.13 -18.62
CA ASP A 101 5.41 -1.68 -18.95
C ASP A 101 6.35 -1.81 -17.75
N VAL A 102 5.92 -1.39 -16.57
CA VAL A 102 6.69 -1.48 -15.32
C VAL A 102 7.02 -2.92 -14.98
N ILE A 103 6.02 -3.81 -14.95
CA ILE A 103 6.21 -5.20 -14.53
C ILE A 103 7.16 -5.95 -15.47
N SER A 104 7.06 -5.73 -16.80
CA SER A 104 7.96 -6.37 -17.75
C SER A 104 9.44 -6.06 -17.45
N LYS A 105 9.73 -4.83 -17.05
CA LYS A 105 11.09 -4.37 -16.69
C LYS A 105 11.51 -4.88 -15.31
N VAL A 106 10.61 -4.83 -14.35
CA VAL A 106 10.89 -5.33 -12.98
C VAL A 106 11.23 -6.82 -13.00
N VAL A 107 10.48 -7.63 -13.74
CA VAL A 107 10.75 -9.08 -13.88
C VAL A 107 12.12 -9.33 -14.51
N ALA A 108 12.50 -8.52 -15.51
CA ALA A 108 13.79 -8.65 -16.19
C ALA A 108 14.99 -8.36 -15.27
N TYR A 109 14.89 -7.34 -14.41
CA TYR A 109 16.01 -6.91 -13.56
C TYR A 109 15.98 -7.45 -12.13
N SER A 110 14.80 -7.75 -11.58
CA SER A 110 14.62 -8.19 -10.19
C SER A 110 13.64 -9.36 -10.08
N PRO A 111 13.92 -10.52 -10.71
CA PRO A 111 13.00 -11.66 -10.78
C PRO A 111 12.70 -12.31 -9.43
N GLU A 112 13.54 -12.09 -8.41
CA GLU A 112 13.36 -12.67 -7.07
C GLU A 112 12.77 -11.66 -6.05
N SER A 113 12.44 -10.45 -6.47
CA SER A 113 11.92 -9.42 -5.56
C SER A 113 10.51 -9.72 -5.05
N VAL A 114 10.17 -9.08 -3.93
CA VAL A 114 8.77 -8.94 -3.47
C VAL A 114 8.21 -7.62 -3.99
N LEU A 115 7.05 -7.65 -4.61
CA LEU A 115 6.36 -6.47 -5.15
C LEU A 115 5.39 -5.91 -4.11
N ILE A 116 5.50 -4.61 -3.82
CA ILE A 116 4.52 -3.84 -3.05
C ILE A 116 3.86 -2.85 -4.00
N VAL A 117 2.62 -3.11 -4.37
CA VAL A 117 1.85 -2.27 -5.27
C VAL A 117 1.17 -1.15 -4.49
N VAL A 118 1.34 0.10 -4.95
CA VAL A 118 0.72 1.32 -4.38
C VAL A 118 -0.17 2.03 -5.40
N SER A 119 0.05 1.74 -6.69
CA SER A 119 -0.69 2.33 -7.81
C SER A 119 -2.20 2.06 -7.72
N ASN A 120 -3.01 3.05 -8.12
CA ASN A 120 -4.47 2.96 -8.07
C ASN A 120 -5.11 2.78 -9.47
N PRO A 121 -6.29 2.11 -9.53
CA PRO A 121 -7.03 1.44 -8.45
C PRO A 121 -6.27 0.24 -7.89
N LEU A 122 -6.01 0.25 -6.58
CA LEU A 122 -5.01 -0.61 -5.97
C LEU A 122 -5.23 -2.10 -6.24
N ASP A 123 -6.42 -2.60 -5.92
CA ASP A 123 -6.69 -4.04 -5.97
C ASP A 123 -6.59 -4.58 -7.40
N ALA A 124 -7.10 -3.83 -8.39
CA ALA A 124 -6.96 -4.17 -9.81
C ALA A 124 -5.50 -4.07 -10.30
N MET A 125 -4.72 -3.10 -9.80
CA MET A 125 -3.30 -2.98 -10.16
C MET A 125 -2.46 -4.08 -9.51
N ALA A 126 -2.78 -4.51 -8.29
CA ALA A 126 -2.15 -5.66 -7.65
C ALA A 126 -2.46 -6.96 -8.42
N GLN A 127 -3.72 -7.15 -8.84
CA GLN A 127 -4.14 -8.26 -9.69
C GLN A 127 -3.38 -8.27 -11.02
N ALA A 128 -3.27 -7.11 -11.68
CA ALA A 128 -2.51 -6.95 -12.91
C ALA A 128 -1.02 -7.27 -12.71
N ALA A 129 -0.40 -6.75 -11.65
CA ALA A 129 1.00 -7.03 -11.33
C ALA A 129 1.24 -8.53 -11.10
N TYR A 130 0.34 -9.21 -10.41
CA TYR A 130 0.41 -10.66 -10.19
C TYR A 130 0.34 -11.44 -11.50
N LYS A 131 -0.69 -11.18 -12.33
CA LYS A 131 -0.88 -11.87 -13.62
C LYS A 131 0.28 -11.63 -14.59
N LEU A 132 0.77 -10.38 -14.67
CA LEU A 132 1.82 -9.99 -15.61
C LEU A 132 3.22 -10.44 -15.17
N SER A 133 3.49 -10.51 -13.88
CA SER A 133 4.82 -10.90 -13.37
C SER A 133 5.05 -12.41 -13.44
N GLY A 134 4.01 -13.22 -13.35
CA GLY A 134 4.13 -14.66 -13.16
C GLY A 134 4.74 -15.06 -11.80
N PHE A 135 4.87 -14.10 -10.88
CA PHE A 135 5.36 -14.39 -9.52
C PHE A 135 4.33 -15.18 -8.74
N ASN A 136 4.78 -15.96 -7.74
CA ASN A 136 3.84 -16.59 -6.84
C ASN A 136 3.08 -15.54 -6.00
N ARG A 137 1.90 -15.91 -5.46
CA ARG A 137 1.03 -14.99 -4.70
C ARG A 137 1.69 -14.42 -3.45
N GLN A 138 2.73 -15.08 -2.92
CA GLN A 138 3.46 -14.62 -1.74
C GLN A 138 4.35 -13.41 -2.02
N ARG A 139 4.74 -13.22 -3.29
CA ARG A 139 5.64 -12.13 -3.69
C ARG A 139 4.94 -10.92 -4.31
N VAL A 140 3.61 -10.88 -4.33
CA VAL A 140 2.84 -9.72 -4.81
C VAL A 140 1.85 -9.29 -3.74
N ILE A 141 1.96 -8.07 -3.26
CA ILE A 141 1.18 -7.55 -2.14
C ILE A 141 0.75 -6.12 -2.45
N GLY A 142 -0.51 -5.78 -2.18
CA GLY A 142 -1.03 -4.42 -2.34
C GLY A 142 -1.01 -3.63 -1.02
N MET A 143 -0.56 -2.40 -1.07
CA MET A 143 -0.61 -1.46 0.06
C MET A 143 -2.01 -0.85 0.13
N ALA A 144 -2.86 -1.34 1.03
CA ALA A 144 -4.26 -0.97 1.20
C ALA A 144 -4.61 -0.70 2.67
N GLY A 145 -5.02 -1.74 3.37
CA GLY A 145 -5.51 -1.66 4.73
C GLY A 145 -4.52 -1.10 5.74
N VAL A 146 -3.20 -1.20 5.50
CA VAL A 146 -2.18 -0.56 6.35
C VAL A 146 -2.41 0.95 6.41
N LEU A 147 -2.63 1.59 5.26
CA LEU A 147 -2.94 3.02 5.16
C LEU A 147 -4.31 3.33 5.78
N ASP A 148 -5.33 2.55 5.43
CA ASP A 148 -6.71 2.80 5.87
C ASP A 148 -6.86 2.59 7.38
N SER A 149 -6.19 1.58 7.95
CA SER A 149 -6.08 1.39 9.39
C SER A 149 -5.33 2.54 10.08
N GLY A 150 -4.29 3.07 9.43
CA GLY A 150 -3.57 4.25 9.93
C GLY A 150 -4.48 5.48 10.05
N ARG A 151 -5.32 5.74 9.04
CA ARG A 151 -6.33 6.81 9.06
C ARG A 151 -7.35 6.60 10.18
N PHE A 152 -7.89 5.38 10.25
CA PHE A 152 -8.89 5.02 11.26
C PHE A 152 -8.34 5.19 12.68
N LYS A 153 -7.12 4.69 12.95
CA LYS A 153 -6.41 4.89 14.24
C LYS A 153 -6.24 6.37 14.57
N ALA A 154 -5.82 7.18 13.59
CA ALA A 154 -5.59 8.60 13.81
C ALA A 154 -6.88 9.34 14.19
N PHE A 155 -8.00 9.05 13.52
CA PHE A 155 -9.28 9.68 13.81
C PHE A 155 -9.86 9.22 15.14
N LEU A 156 -9.76 7.94 15.48
CA LEU A 156 -10.18 7.42 16.79
C LEU A 156 -9.34 8.01 17.93
N ALA A 157 -8.02 8.05 17.77
CA ALA A 157 -7.13 8.61 18.78
C ALA A 157 -7.41 10.11 19.02
N GLN A 158 -7.70 10.85 17.94
CA GLN A 158 -8.09 12.26 18.03
C GLN A 158 -9.43 12.44 18.74
N GLU A 159 -10.44 11.62 18.41
CA GLU A 159 -11.76 11.65 19.05
C GLU A 159 -11.68 11.39 20.56
N LEU A 160 -10.91 10.41 20.96
CA LEU A 160 -10.75 9.99 22.35
C LEU A 160 -9.69 10.78 23.12
N ASN A 161 -8.93 11.65 22.43
CA ASN A 161 -7.78 12.36 23.00
C ASN A 161 -6.76 11.42 23.69
N VAL A 162 -6.40 10.33 22.98
CA VAL A 162 -5.43 9.34 23.47
C VAL A 162 -4.27 9.17 22.50
N SER A 163 -3.17 8.56 22.96
CA SER A 163 -2.05 8.23 22.08
C SER A 163 -2.45 7.21 21.01
N VAL A 164 -1.98 7.42 19.78
CA VAL A 164 -2.12 6.45 18.67
C VAL A 164 -1.47 5.10 18.98
N HIS A 165 -0.51 5.04 19.90
CA HIS A 165 0.13 3.80 20.34
C HIS A 165 -0.83 2.86 21.08
N ASN A 166 -1.90 3.40 21.68
CA ASN A 166 -2.92 2.60 22.34
C ASN A 166 -3.94 1.96 21.38
N MET A 167 -3.90 2.34 20.10
CA MET A 167 -4.91 1.91 19.12
C MET A 167 -4.54 0.59 18.46
N SER A 168 -5.45 -0.38 18.47
CA SER A 168 -5.41 -1.57 17.65
C SER A 168 -6.66 -1.62 16.77
N CYS A 169 -6.50 -1.73 15.48
CA CYS A 169 -7.59 -1.96 14.55
C CYS A 169 -7.09 -2.51 13.21
N MET A 170 -8.00 -3.05 12.44
CA MET A 170 -7.76 -3.50 11.05
C MET A 170 -8.87 -2.99 10.14
N VAL A 171 -8.48 -2.57 8.94
CA VAL A 171 -9.41 -2.24 7.86
C VAL A 171 -9.14 -3.23 6.72
N LEU A 172 -10.14 -4.00 6.37
CA LEU A 172 -10.12 -5.02 5.33
C LEU A 172 -10.86 -4.56 4.07
N GLY A 173 -11.02 -5.48 3.10
CA GLY A 173 -11.72 -5.20 1.85
C GLY A 173 -10.90 -4.46 0.82
N GLY A 174 -11.52 -4.06 -0.30
CA GLY A 174 -10.90 -3.27 -1.36
C GLY A 174 -10.56 -1.86 -0.89
N HIS A 175 -9.46 -1.32 -1.42
CA HIS A 175 -9.00 0.02 -1.08
C HIS A 175 -9.89 1.10 -1.70
N GLY A 176 -10.68 1.79 -0.88
CA GLY A 176 -11.63 2.86 -1.29
C GLY A 176 -12.94 2.79 -0.53
N ASP A 177 -14.04 3.15 -1.21
CA ASP A 177 -15.37 3.30 -0.59
C ASP A 177 -15.92 2.00 0.00
N THR A 178 -15.44 0.85 -0.48
CA THR A 178 -15.88 -0.49 -0.04
C THR A 178 -15.02 -1.08 1.06
N MET A 179 -14.08 -0.32 1.64
CA MET A 179 -13.26 -0.79 2.77
C MET A 179 -14.12 -1.20 3.98
N VAL A 180 -13.65 -2.16 4.74
CA VAL A 180 -14.35 -2.79 5.86
C VAL A 180 -13.54 -2.61 7.15
N PRO A 181 -13.72 -1.51 7.90
CA PRO A 181 -13.14 -1.38 9.23
C PRO A 181 -13.75 -2.42 10.17
N LEU A 182 -12.91 -3.26 10.80
CA LEU A 182 -13.34 -4.28 11.75
C LEU A 182 -13.57 -3.64 13.12
N ILE A 183 -14.81 -3.30 13.41
CA ILE A 183 -15.19 -2.73 14.72
C ILE A 183 -15.03 -3.79 15.81
N SER A 184 -15.32 -5.05 15.50
CA SER A 184 -15.16 -6.21 16.40
C SER A 184 -13.71 -6.41 16.89
N TYR A 185 -12.72 -5.96 16.10
CA TYR A 185 -11.28 -6.04 16.42
C TYR A 185 -10.66 -4.68 16.73
N THR A 186 -11.48 -3.64 16.93
CA THR A 186 -10.96 -2.30 17.24
C THR A 186 -10.95 -2.06 18.74
N THR A 187 -9.75 -1.83 19.29
CA THR A 187 -9.55 -1.62 20.72
C THR A 187 -8.62 -0.44 21.01
N VAL A 188 -8.76 0.12 22.20
CA VAL A 188 -7.86 1.13 22.78
C VAL A 188 -7.25 0.55 24.06
N ALA A 189 -5.96 0.24 24.05
CA ALA A 189 -5.28 -0.44 25.15
C ALA A 189 -6.00 -1.75 25.59
N GLY A 190 -6.59 -2.47 24.62
CA GLY A 190 -7.34 -3.71 24.86
C GLY A 190 -8.82 -3.51 25.19
N ILE A 191 -9.29 -2.27 25.41
CA ILE A 191 -10.71 -1.98 25.66
C ILE A 191 -11.45 -1.88 24.31
N PRO A 192 -12.54 -2.64 24.08
CA PRO A 192 -13.33 -2.53 22.87
C PRO A 192 -13.81 -1.10 22.61
N ILE A 193 -13.72 -0.65 21.38
CA ILE A 193 -14.13 0.72 21.02
C ILE A 193 -15.61 0.99 21.30
N THR A 194 -16.44 -0.05 21.25
CA THR A 194 -17.88 0.01 21.55
C THR A 194 -18.21 0.31 23.01
N GLU A 195 -17.23 0.15 23.92
CA GLU A 195 -17.38 0.56 25.31
C GLU A 195 -16.98 2.02 25.54
N LEU A 196 -16.22 2.62 24.60
CA LEU A 196 -15.66 3.96 24.73
C LEU A 196 -16.42 5.00 23.95
N LEU A 197 -17.05 4.61 22.83
CA LEU A 197 -17.79 5.52 21.96
C LEU A 197 -19.17 4.97 21.61
N PRO A 198 -20.20 5.84 21.53
CA PRO A 198 -21.50 5.43 21.02
C PRO A 198 -21.43 5.10 19.53
N LYS A 199 -22.33 4.24 19.07
CA LYS A 199 -22.36 3.73 17.69
C LYS A 199 -22.34 4.85 16.64
N GLU A 200 -23.09 5.92 16.84
CA GLU A 200 -23.19 7.04 15.91
C GLU A 200 -21.83 7.73 15.70
N ARG A 201 -21.00 7.80 16.75
CA ARG A 201 -19.64 8.38 16.65
C ARG A 201 -18.69 7.44 15.91
N ILE A 202 -18.78 6.14 16.19
CA ILE A 202 -18.01 5.12 15.49
C ILE A 202 -18.36 5.16 13.99
N ASP A 203 -19.64 5.15 13.63
CA ASP A 203 -20.12 5.21 12.24
C ASP A 203 -19.62 6.47 11.52
N ALA A 204 -19.65 7.62 12.19
CA ALA A 204 -19.12 8.88 11.63
C ALA A 204 -17.62 8.82 11.36
N ILE A 205 -16.84 8.21 12.26
CA ILE A 205 -15.39 8.04 12.09
C ILE A 205 -15.09 7.03 10.98
N VAL A 206 -15.85 5.94 10.89
CA VAL A 206 -15.76 4.97 9.78
C VAL A 206 -16.00 5.69 8.45
N GLN A 207 -17.05 6.50 8.34
CA GLN A 207 -17.33 7.26 7.11
C GLN A 207 -16.20 8.24 6.80
N ARG A 208 -15.70 8.98 7.78
CA ARG A 208 -14.54 9.87 7.58
C ARG A 208 -13.28 9.12 7.14
N THR A 209 -13.10 7.89 7.60
CA THR A 209 -11.98 7.05 7.16
C THR A 209 -12.09 6.69 5.68
N ARG A 210 -13.29 6.33 5.21
CA ARG A 210 -13.56 6.12 3.77
C ARG A 210 -13.28 7.36 2.94
N ASP A 211 -13.68 8.52 3.44
CA ASP A 211 -13.52 9.82 2.77
C ASP A 211 -12.10 10.41 2.97
N GLY A 212 -11.24 9.79 3.76
CA GLY A 212 -9.96 10.37 4.21
C GLY A 212 -9.00 10.76 3.08
N GLY A 213 -9.01 10.04 1.96
CA GLY A 213 -8.29 10.42 0.76
C GLY A 213 -8.87 11.66 0.09
N ALA A 214 -10.19 11.71 -0.05
CA ALA A 214 -10.91 12.85 -0.65
C ALA A 214 -10.81 14.12 0.21
N GLU A 215 -10.84 13.97 1.55
CA GLU A 215 -10.65 15.09 2.49
C GLU A 215 -9.29 15.77 2.26
N ILE A 216 -8.22 14.99 2.09
CA ILE A 216 -6.88 15.53 1.81
C ILE A 216 -6.82 16.22 0.44
N VAL A 217 -7.38 15.61 -0.61
CA VAL A 217 -7.43 16.21 -1.95
C VAL A 217 -8.19 17.55 -1.93
N LYS A 218 -9.27 17.65 -1.15
CA LYS A 218 -10.03 18.90 -0.99
C LYS A 218 -9.19 20.04 -0.40
N TYR A 219 -8.28 19.73 0.54
CA TYR A 219 -7.39 20.75 1.11
C TYR A 219 -6.20 21.06 0.18
N LEU A 220 -5.57 20.05 -0.41
CA LEU A 220 -4.40 20.25 -1.27
C LEU A 220 -4.75 20.86 -2.63
N LYS A 221 -6.00 20.68 -3.11
CA LYS A 221 -6.50 21.12 -4.42
C LYS A 221 -5.77 20.49 -5.61
N THR A 222 -4.47 20.30 -5.51
CA THR A 222 -3.62 19.62 -6.50
C THR A 222 -2.86 18.48 -5.81
N GLY A 223 -2.85 17.29 -6.42
CA GLY A 223 -2.21 16.09 -5.85
C GLY A 223 -3.11 15.31 -4.90
N SER A 224 -2.54 14.41 -4.15
CA SER A 224 -3.21 13.50 -3.21
C SER A 224 -2.34 13.29 -1.97
N ALA A 225 -2.81 12.51 -1.00
CA ALA A 225 -2.00 12.09 0.14
C ALA A 225 -0.71 11.38 -0.32
N TYR A 226 0.40 11.66 0.33
CA TYR A 226 1.68 11.01 0.01
C TYR A 226 2.52 10.65 1.25
N TYR A 227 2.40 11.33 2.37
CA TYR A 227 3.10 10.96 3.60
C TYR A 227 2.62 9.62 4.17
N ALA A 228 1.31 9.49 4.38
CA ALA A 228 0.74 8.29 4.97
C ALA A 228 0.86 7.05 4.05
N PRO A 229 0.57 7.10 2.73
CA PRO A 229 0.78 5.94 1.86
C PRO A 229 2.25 5.54 1.75
N SER A 230 3.19 6.49 1.75
CA SER A 230 4.62 6.20 1.76
C SER A 230 5.04 5.50 3.04
N ALA A 231 4.59 5.99 4.21
CA ALA A 231 4.87 5.37 5.50
C ALA A 231 4.29 3.95 5.56
N ALA A 232 3.08 3.73 5.04
CA ALA A 232 2.43 2.42 4.99
C ALA A 232 3.20 1.43 4.10
N ALA A 233 3.63 1.85 2.90
CA ALA A 233 4.43 1.01 2.01
C ALA A 233 5.81 0.67 2.63
N VAL A 234 6.43 1.62 3.31
CA VAL A 234 7.72 1.40 3.98
C VAL A 234 7.57 0.52 5.22
N GLU A 235 6.45 0.58 5.96
CA GLU A 235 6.15 -0.36 7.04
C GLU A 235 6.08 -1.81 6.53
N MET A 236 5.44 -2.03 5.39
CA MET A 236 5.40 -3.36 4.73
C MET A 236 6.81 -3.80 4.29
N ALA A 237 7.56 -2.91 3.62
CA ALA A 237 8.93 -3.19 3.20
C ALA A 237 9.84 -3.51 4.39
N GLU A 238 9.75 -2.77 5.49
CA GLU A 238 10.51 -3.01 6.71
C GLU A 238 10.17 -4.37 7.35
N ALA A 239 8.89 -4.78 7.32
CA ALA A 239 8.47 -6.09 7.82
C ALA A 239 9.10 -7.23 7.01
N ILE A 240 9.23 -7.06 5.69
CA ILE A 240 9.87 -8.03 4.79
C ILE A 240 11.38 -8.03 4.96
N LEU A 241 12.02 -6.86 4.85
CA LEU A 241 13.48 -6.73 4.87
C LEU A 241 14.11 -7.20 6.20
N LYS A 242 13.42 -6.98 7.31
CA LYS A 242 13.86 -7.37 8.67
C LYS A 242 13.21 -8.65 9.18
N ASP A 243 12.50 -9.39 8.34
CA ASP A 243 11.81 -10.64 8.71
C ASP A 243 10.95 -10.53 9.99
N LYS A 244 10.20 -9.44 10.13
CA LYS A 244 9.49 -9.12 11.39
C LYS A 244 8.32 -10.03 11.72
N LYS A 245 7.81 -10.81 10.78
CA LYS A 245 6.60 -11.64 10.92
C LYS A 245 5.38 -10.81 11.39
N LYS A 246 5.31 -9.56 10.91
CA LYS A 246 4.28 -8.62 11.32
C LYS A 246 2.97 -8.92 10.63
N ILE A 247 1.85 -8.89 11.37
CA ILE A 247 0.52 -9.00 10.80
C ILE A 247 0.03 -7.60 10.44
N LEU A 248 -0.21 -7.38 9.15
CA LEU A 248 -0.67 -6.12 8.58
C LEU A 248 -1.86 -6.37 7.63
N PRO A 249 -2.88 -5.51 7.61
CA PRO A 249 -3.95 -5.62 6.62
C PRO A 249 -3.43 -5.14 5.25
N CYS A 250 -3.27 -6.07 4.31
CA CYS A 250 -2.76 -5.83 2.97
C CYS A 250 -3.66 -6.46 1.93
N ALA A 251 -3.67 -5.95 0.70
CA ALA A 251 -4.32 -6.65 -0.40
C ALA A 251 -3.46 -7.86 -0.81
N ALA A 252 -4.05 -9.05 -0.72
CA ALA A 252 -3.43 -10.32 -1.05
C ALA A 252 -4.34 -11.13 -1.99
N TYR A 253 -3.74 -11.96 -2.85
CA TYR A 253 -4.49 -12.88 -3.70
C TYR A 253 -5.08 -14.00 -2.85
N LEU A 254 -6.42 -14.08 -2.84
CA LEU A 254 -7.15 -15.10 -2.10
C LEU A 254 -7.41 -16.35 -2.97
N ASP A 255 -7.27 -17.50 -2.37
CA ASP A 255 -7.50 -18.81 -3.00
C ASP A 255 -8.31 -19.72 -2.07
N GLY A 256 -9.44 -19.21 -1.58
CA GLY A 256 -10.36 -19.88 -0.67
C GLY A 256 -10.53 -19.19 0.66
N GLU A 257 -9.55 -18.39 1.08
CA GLU A 257 -9.63 -17.67 2.36
C GLU A 257 -10.85 -16.72 2.35
N TYR A 258 -11.58 -16.66 3.47
CA TYR A 258 -12.85 -15.92 3.62
C TYR A 258 -13.94 -16.35 2.60
N GLY A 259 -13.81 -17.53 1.97
CA GLY A 259 -14.71 -17.99 0.90
C GLY A 259 -14.57 -17.18 -0.40
N ILE A 260 -13.45 -16.48 -0.59
CA ILE A 260 -13.14 -15.66 -1.77
C ILE A 260 -11.98 -16.30 -2.52
N SER A 261 -12.03 -16.35 -3.86
CA SER A 261 -10.95 -16.88 -4.69
C SER A 261 -10.77 -16.06 -5.96
N GLY A 262 -9.51 -15.94 -6.41
CA GLY A 262 -9.17 -15.40 -7.72
C GLY A 262 -8.85 -13.92 -7.76
N TYR A 263 -8.94 -13.19 -6.62
CA TYR A 263 -8.78 -11.74 -6.58
C TYR A 263 -7.95 -11.27 -5.39
N PHE A 264 -7.34 -10.08 -5.55
CA PHE A 264 -6.68 -9.37 -4.46
C PHE A 264 -7.70 -8.65 -3.60
N ILE A 265 -7.72 -8.96 -2.31
CA ILE A 265 -8.59 -8.32 -1.31
C ILE A 265 -7.77 -8.01 -0.07
N GLY A 266 -8.06 -6.88 0.57
CA GLY A 266 -7.45 -6.50 1.85
C GLY A 266 -7.85 -7.45 2.97
N VAL A 267 -6.88 -8.17 3.53
CA VAL A 267 -7.04 -9.15 4.63
C VAL A 267 -5.82 -9.09 5.56
N PRO A 268 -5.90 -9.65 6.78
CA PRO A 268 -4.74 -9.72 7.66
C PRO A 268 -3.66 -10.63 7.07
N CYS A 269 -2.48 -10.07 6.82
CA CYS A 269 -1.33 -10.73 6.18
C CYS A 269 -0.14 -10.76 7.12
N LYS A 270 0.45 -11.93 7.37
CA LYS A 270 1.74 -12.05 8.03
C LYS A 270 2.85 -11.84 7.02
N LEU A 271 3.61 -10.76 7.19
CA LEU A 271 4.72 -10.37 6.34
C LEU A 271 6.07 -10.70 6.99
N GLY A 272 6.91 -11.38 6.23
CA GLY A 272 8.28 -11.73 6.61
C GLY A 272 9.20 -11.79 5.40
N ALA A 273 10.38 -12.39 5.53
CA ALA A 273 11.41 -12.39 4.49
C ALA A 273 10.96 -12.99 3.15
N ALA A 274 10.00 -13.91 3.15
CA ALA A 274 9.42 -14.49 1.93
C ALA A 274 8.31 -13.62 1.28
N GLY A 275 8.01 -12.44 1.84
CA GLY A 275 6.87 -11.62 1.45
C GLY A 275 5.63 -11.97 2.29
N LEU A 276 4.52 -12.32 1.65
CA LEU A 276 3.31 -12.82 2.30
C LEU A 276 3.53 -14.28 2.73
N GLU A 277 3.66 -14.53 4.03
CA GLU A 277 3.90 -15.87 4.54
C GLU A 277 2.62 -16.59 4.94
N GLN A 278 1.60 -15.83 5.32
CA GLN A 278 0.31 -16.38 5.74
C GLN A 278 -0.79 -15.32 5.63
N ILE A 279 -1.95 -15.72 5.16
CA ILE A 279 -3.20 -14.99 5.38
C ILE A 279 -3.77 -15.48 6.70
N VAL A 280 -4.07 -14.55 7.61
CA VAL A 280 -4.66 -14.87 8.92
C VAL A 280 -6.16 -14.65 8.82
N GLU A 281 -6.91 -15.75 8.81
CA GLU A 281 -8.36 -15.66 8.87
C GLU A 281 -8.80 -15.35 10.30
N VAL A 282 -9.61 -14.31 10.46
CA VAL A 282 -10.23 -13.91 11.71
C VAL A 282 -11.74 -14.10 11.60
N GLU A 283 -12.39 -14.37 12.73
CA GLU A 283 -13.85 -14.51 12.77
C GLU A 283 -14.49 -13.13 12.56
N LEU A 284 -15.32 -13.01 11.52
CA LEU A 284 -16.04 -11.78 11.19
C LEU A 284 -17.46 -11.84 11.73
N THR A 285 -18.01 -10.69 12.12
CA THR A 285 -19.45 -10.61 12.35
C THR A 285 -20.20 -10.83 11.02
N PRO A 286 -21.49 -11.23 11.06
CA PRO A 286 -22.28 -11.39 9.82
C PRO A 286 -22.27 -10.13 8.93
N GLU A 287 -22.26 -8.95 9.53
CA GLU A 287 -22.25 -7.66 8.85
C GLU A 287 -20.87 -7.38 8.20
N GLU A 288 -19.77 -7.69 8.92
CA GLU A 288 -18.40 -7.55 8.41
C GLU A 288 -18.13 -8.54 7.27
N ASP A 289 -18.59 -9.80 7.39
CA ASP A 289 -18.47 -10.82 6.33
C ASP A 289 -19.26 -10.42 5.08
N ALA A 290 -20.50 -9.96 5.23
CA ALA A 290 -21.31 -9.48 4.11
C ALA A 290 -20.67 -8.27 3.43
N ALA A 291 -20.10 -7.34 4.21
CA ALA A 291 -19.38 -6.17 3.69
C ALA A 291 -18.11 -6.58 2.94
N LEU A 292 -17.35 -7.56 3.45
CA LEU A 292 -16.14 -8.08 2.78
C LEU A 292 -16.47 -8.75 1.44
N LYS A 293 -17.51 -9.56 1.38
CA LYS A 293 -18.01 -10.20 0.14
C LYS A 293 -18.47 -9.18 -0.89
N LYS A 294 -19.20 -8.16 -0.45
CA LYS A 294 -19.61 -7.02 -1.31
C LYS A 294 -18.38 -6.26 -1.85
N SER A 295 -17.38 -6.06 -1.01
CA SER A 295 -16.13 -5.41 -1.41
C SER A 295 -15.38 -6.24 -2.45
N ALA A 296 -15.31 -7.56 -2.28
CA ALA A 296 -14.71 -8.48 -3.24
C ALA A 296 -15.41 -8.44 -4.62
N ALA A 297 -16.74 -8.38 -4.62
CA ALA A 297 -17.52 -8.24 -5.87
C ALA A 297 -17.16 -6.95 -6.62
N ALA A 298 -17.01 -5.82 -5.91
CA ALA A 298 -16.62 -4.55 -6.52
C ALA A 298 -15.18 -4.58 -7.09
N VAL A 299 -14.26 -5.30 -6.45
CA VAL A 299 -12.91 -5.51 -6.99
C VAL A 299 -12.95 -6.39 -8.24
N LYS A 300 -13.74 -7.45 -8.22
CA LYS A 300 -13.95 -8.32 -9.39
C LYS A 300 -14.38 -7.52 -10.60
N GLU A 301 -15.38 -6.65 -10.47
CA GLU A 301 -15.86 -5.79 -11.56
C GLU A 301 -14.72 -4.96 -12.18
N LEU A 302 -13.81 -4.41 -11.36
CA LEU A 302 -12.66 -3.66 -11.87
C LEU A 302 -11.65 -4.54 -12.62
N CYS A 303 -11.41 -5.75 -12.12
CA CYS A 303 -10.52 -6.71 -12.78
C CYS A 303 -11.10 -7.17 -14.12
N ASP A 304 -12.41 -7.44 -14.17
CA ASP A 304 -13.11 -7.84 -15.40
C ASP A 304 -13.00 -6.77 -16.51
N VAL A 305 -13.03 -5.47 -16.17
CA VAL A 305 -12.89 -4.36 -17.15
C VAL A 305 -11.53 -4.40 -17.86
N ILE A 306 -10.46 -4.80 -17.21
CA ILE A 306 -9.10 -4.88 -17.81
C ILE A 306 -8.70 -6.32 -18.18
N GLY A 307 -9.56 -7.30 -17.95
CA GLY A 307 -9.34 -8.70 -18.34
C GLY A 307 -8.27 -9.44 -17.52
N VAL A 308 -8.17 -9.17 -16.21
CA VAL A 308 -7.18 -9.80 -15.31
C VAL A 308 -7.79 -10.58 -14.16
#